data_44330983593c1ded3825d29b394ed3f4
#
_entry.id   44330983593c1ded3825d29b394ed3f4
#
_cell.length_a   1.000
_cell.length_b   1.000
_cell.length_c   1.000
_cell.angle_alpha   90.00
_cell.angle_beta   90.00
_cell.angle_gamma   90.00
#
_symmetry.space_group_name_H-M   'P 1'
#
loop_
_entity.id
_entity.type
_entity.pdbx_description
1 polymer ?
#
loop_
_entity_poly.entity_id
_entity_poly.type
_entity_poly.pdbx_seq_one_letter_code
_entity_poly.pdbx_strand_id
1 'polypeptide(L)'
;SKKVRLSKFKHFRALGGEVEAFFPSKVPLINFRMNNRNHRKIIIIDGQIGYIGGFNVGDDYLGLGKLGYWRDTHTRVQGEGIDALQLRFILDWNSQSHRPQFKFDQKYFPKKNGDKGNTAIQIASSGPAFDLHQIEYGYTKMIMSAKKSIYLQSPYFIPCLLYTSPS
;
A
#
# COMPACT_ATOMS: atom_id res chain seq x y z
N SER A 1 9.92 6.98 9.12
CA SER A 1 10.59 6.48 10.34
C SER A 1 11.71 7.42 10.73
N LYS A 2 11.87 7.73 12.03
CA LYS A 2 13.01 8.51 12.54
C LYS A 2 14.37 7.87 12.20
N LYS A 3 14.39 6.56 11.90
CA LYS A 3 15.60 5.77 11.62
C LYS A 3 16.06 5.82 10.15
N VAL A 4 15.17 6.15 9.21
CA VAL A 4 15.50 6.16 7.77
C VAL A 4 15.62 7.59 7.30
N ARG A 5 16.83 8.01 6.95
CA ARG A 5 17.12 9.32 6.36
C ARG A 5 17.37 9.18 4.86
N LEU A 6 16.96 10.16 4.06
CA LEU A 6 17.17 10.16 2.60
C LEU A 6 18.67 10.06 2.23
N SER A 7 19.56 10.50 3.12
CA SER A 7 21.01 10.37 2.93
C SER A 7 21.50 8.92 2.81
N LYS A 8 20.77 7.95 3.36
CA LYS A 8 21.11 6.53 3.22
C LYS A 8 20.95 6.00 1.78
N PHE A 9 20.21 6.72 0.94
CA PHE A 9 19.95 6.34 -0.45
C PHE A 9 20.87 7.03 -1.46
N LYS A 10 22.02 7.60 -1.01
CA LYS A 10 22.96 8.28 -1.93
C LYS A 10 23.45 7.35 -3.04
N HIS A 11 23.88 6.13 -2.67
CA HIS A 11 24.35 5.15 -3.65
C HIS A 11 23.26 4.74 -4.63
N PHE A 12 22.06 4.47 -4.12
CA PHE A 12 20.90 4.14 -4.95
C PHE A 12 20.58 5.25 -5.98
N ARG A 13 20.63 6.52 -5.54
CA ARG A 13 20.45 7.67 -6.42
C ARG A 13 21.55 7.83 -7.45
N ALA A 14 22.80 7.52 -7.10
CA ALA A 14 23.93 7.56 -8.02
C ALA A 14 23.79 6.54 -9.16
N LEU A 15 23.05 5.46 -8.93
CA LEU A 15 22.70 4.45 -9.92
C LEU A 15 21.41 4.80 -10.72
N GLY A 16 20.90 6.02 -10.60
CA GLY A 16 19.69 6.47 -11.31
C GLY A 16 18.38 6.18 -10.58
N GLY A 17 18.42 5.59 -9.38
CA GLY A 17 17.22 5.35 -8.58
C GLY A 17 16.63 6.63 -8.01
N GLU A 18 15.31 6.69 -7.86
CA GLU A 18 14.60 7.81 -7.29
C GLU A 18 14.00 7.46 -5.93
N VAL A 19 14.04 8.40 -5.01
CA VAL A 19 13.53 8.22 -3.64
C VAL A 19 12.83 9.50 -3.20
N GLU A 20 11.59 9.36 -2.75
CA GLU A 20 10.82 10.44 -2.16
C GLU A 20 10.30 10.08 -0.77
N ALA A 21 10.16 11.08 0.10
CA ALA A 21 9.61 10.91 1.42
C ALA A 21 8.14 11.31 1.44
N PHE A 22 7.29 10.42 1.92
CA PHE A 22 5.86 10.70 2.06
C PHE A 22 5.61 11.55 3.31
N PHE A 23 5.08 12.77 3.14
CA PHE A 23 4.84 13.77 4.18
C PHE A 23 6.02 13.92 5.15
N PRO A 24 7.19 14.37 4.69
CA PRO A 24 8.30 14.63 5.58
C PRO A 24 7.94 15.72 6.58
N SER A 25 8.37 15.57 7.84
CA SER A 25 8.23 16.66 8.82
C SER A 25 9.11 17.82 8.40
N LYS A 26 8.52 19.00 8.23
CA LYS A 26 9.26 20.24 7.94
C LYS A 26 9.89 20.86 9.19
N VAL A 27 9.36 20.53 10.37
CA VAL A 27 9.83 21.04 11.66
C VAL A 27 10.38 19.89 12.48
N PRO A 28 11.64 19.95 12.93
CA PRO A 28 12.20 18.96 13.83
C PRO A 28 11.35 18.86 15.10
N LEU A 29 11.08 17.64 15.56
CA LEU A 29 10.32 17.29 16.77
C LEU A 29 8.79 17.51 16.70
N ILE A 30 8.27 18.34 15.82
CA ILE A 30 6.83 18.61 15.71
C ILE A 30 6.31 18.03 14.38
N ASN A 31 5.53 16.97 14.45
CA ASN A 31 4.91 16.36 13.29
C ASN A 31 3.40 16.25 13.48
N PHE A 32 2.67 17.30 13.16
CA PHE A 32 1.20 17.33 13.21
C PHE A 32 0.52 16.33 12.26
N ARG A 33 1.29 15.75 11.31
CA ARG A 33 0.79 14.80 10.32
C ARG A 33 1.26 13.36 10.58
N MET A 34 1.56 13.03 11.84
CA MET A 34 2.04 11.68 12.19
C MET A 34 1.07 10.57 11.79
N ASN A 35 -0.22 10.85 11.83
CA ASN A 35 -1.27 9.91 11.46
C ASN A 35 -1.50 9.79 9.94
N ASN A 36 -0.92 10.70 9.13
CA ASN A 36 -1.09 10.72 7.69
C ASN A 36 0.03 10.00 6.95
N ARG A 37 0.60 8.95 7.54
CA ARG A 37 1.66 8.17 6.90
C ARG A 37 1.10 7.21 5.87
N ASN A 38 1.81 7.04 4.78
CA ASN A 38 1.49 5.99 3.81
C ASN A 38 1.90 4.63 4.40
N HIS A 39 0.92 3.75 4.59
CA HIS A 39 1.12 2.38 5.04
C HIS A 39 1.05 1.34 3.91
N ARG A 40 0.85 1.76 2.67
CA ARG A 40 0.81 0.86 1.52
C ARG A 40 2.19 0.27 1.25
N LYS A 41 2.25 -1.02 1.09
CA LYS A 41 3.43 -1.77 0.64
C LYS A 41 3.09 -2.29 -0.74
N ILE A 42 3.46 -1.52 -1.73
CA ILE A 42 3.21 -1.82 -3.14
C ILE A 42 4.56 -1.93 -3.84
N ILE A 43 4.78 -3.04 -4.52
CA ILE A 43 5.93 -3.25 -5.39
C ILE A 43 5.38 -3.56 -6.77
N ILE A 44 5.92 -2.90 -7.80
CA ILE A 44 5.54 -3.15 -9.18
C ILE A 44 6.81 -3.35 -9.99
N ILE A 45 6.84 -4.43 -10.74
CA ILE A 45 7.98 -4.81 -11.57
C ILE A 45 7.52 -4.77 -13.02
N ASP A 46 8.11 -3.85 -13.79
CA ASP A 46 7.90 -3.66 -15.23
C ASP A 46 6.42 -3.51 -15.66
N GLY A 47 5.54 -3.12 -14.74
CA GLY A 47 4.10 -3.10 -14.97
C GLY A 47 3.48 -4.48 -15.23
N GLN A 48 4.19 -5.58 -15.00
CA GLN A 48 3.77 -6.96 -15.28
C GLN A 48 3.46 -7.76 -14.02
N ILE A 49 4.16 -7.46 -12.91
CA ILE A 49 4.01 -8.17 -11.65
C ILE A 49 3.81 -7.13 -10.55
N GLY A 50 2.79 -7.30 -9.74
CA GLY A 50 2.52 -6.48 -8.57
C GLY A 50 2.58 -7.29 -7.29
N TYR A 51 3.05 -6.66 -6.21
CA TYR A 51 2.94 -7.20 -4.86
C TYR A 51 2.27 -6.17 -3.96
N ILE A 52 1.33 -6.64 -3.15
CA ILE A 52 0.63 -5.82 -2.16
C ILE A 52 0.37 -6.64 -0.90
N GLY A 53 0.56 -6.04 0.26
CA GLY A 53 0.29 -6.73 1.54
C GLY A 53 0.89 -6.03 2.73
N GLY A 54 1.11 -6.78 3.81
CA GLY A 54 1.56 -6.26 5.09
C GLY A 54 3.08 -6.18 5.25
N PHE A 55 3.88 -6.90 4.48
CA PHE A 55 5.34 -6.95 4.64
C PHE A 55 5.99 -5.57 4.52
N ASN A 56 6.70 -5.18 5.55
CA ASN A 56 7.64 -4.06 5.47
C ASN A 56 9.04 -4.55 5.14
N VAL A 57 9.90 -3.65 4.72
CA VAL A 57 11.34 -3.91 4.62
C VAL A 57 11.94 -3.76 6.02
N GLY A 58 12.26 -4.86 6.66
CA GLY A 58 12.80 -4.88 8.02
C GLY A 58 13.12 -6.29 8.52
N ASP A 59 14.03 -6.36 9.48
CA ASP A 59 14.56 -7.60 10.05
C ASP A 59 13.50 -8.45 10.74
N ASP A 60 12.45 -7.81 11.28
CA ASP A 60 11.33 -8.50 11.93
C ASP A 60 10.63 -9.49 10.97
N TYR A 61 10.50 -9.12 9.70
CA TYR A 61 9.87 -9.96 8.67
C TYR A 61 10.77 -11.09 8.14
N LEU A 62 12.07 -11.03 8.50
CA LEU A 62 13.05 -12.07 8.21
C LEU A 62 13.28 -13.01 9.40
N GLY A 63 12.58 -12.78 10.51
CA GLY A 63 12.81 -13.52 11.74
C GLY A 63 14.09 -13.12 12.50
N LEU A 64 14.74 -12.03 12.09
CA LEU A 64 15.97 -11.52 12.65
C LEU A 64 15.74 -10.43 13.73
N GLY A 65 14.49 -10.03 13.93
CA GLY A 65 14.10 -9.05 14.92
C GLY A 65 14.02 -9.62 16.34
N LYS A 66 14.02 -8.75 17.33
CA LYS A 66 13.93 -9.12 18.76
C LYS A 66 12.64 -9.85 19.15
N LEU A 67 11.58 -9.69 18.37
CA LEU A 67 10.27 -10.32 18.59
C LEU A 67 10.16 -11.71 17.93
N GLY A 68 11.23 -12.23 17.33
CA GLY A 68 11.23 -13.50 16.60
C GLY A 68 10.57 -13.38 15.22
N TYR A 69 10.06 -14.51 14.72
CA TYR A 69 9.44 -14.59 13.40
C TYR A 69 8.08 -13.88 13.38
N TRP A 70 7.97 -12.84 12.54
CA TRP A 70 6.73 -12.11 12.35
C TRP A 70 6.04 -12.56 11.08
N ARG A 71 4.95 -13.30 11.22
CA ARG A 71 4.13 -13.72 10.08
C ARG A 71 3.27 -12.57 9.57
N ASP A 72 3.29 -12.38 8.26
CA ASP A 72 2.40 -11.46 7.56
C ASP A 72 1.97 -12.07 6.23
N THR A 73 1.05 -11.41 5.53
CA THR A 73 0.55 -11.85 4.24
C THR A 73 0.84 -10.82 3.16
N HIS A 74 1.37 -11.29 2.04
CA HIS A 74 1.65 -10.48 0.85
C HIS A 74 1.15 -11.23 -0.38
N THR A 75 0.41 -10.54 -1.23
CA THR A 75 -0.22 -11.12 -2.41
C THR A 75 0.57 -10.72 -3.65
N ARG A 76 0.89 -11.70 -4.50
CA ARG A 76 1.42 -11.47 -5.84
C ARG A 76 0.26 -11.39 -6.83
N VAL A 77 0.24 -10.35 -7.64
CA VAL A 77 -0.79 -10.06 -8.64
C VAL A 77 -0.16 -10.04 -10.02
N GLN A 78 -0.82 -10.68 -10.98
CA GLN A 78 -0.50 -10.62 -12.41
C GLN A 78 -1.77 -10.34 -13.21
N GLY A 79 -1.61 -9.87 -14.45
CA GLY A 79 -2.73 -9.53 -15.33
C GLY A 79 -3.21 -8.08 -15.14
N GLU A 80 -4.43 -7.79 -15.59
CA GLU A 80 -4.95 -6.42 -15.70
C GLU A 80 -5.10 -5.71 -14.34
N GLY A 81 -5.28 -6.46 -13.25
CA GLY A 81 -5.37 -5.88 -11.89
C GLY A 81 -4.14 -5.10 -11.44
N ILE A 82 -2.99 -5.29 -12.10
CA ILE A 82 -1.76 -4.54 -11.81
C ILE A 82 -1.91 -3.07 -12.15
N ASP A 83 -2.68 -2.73 -13.17
CA ASP A 83 -2.84 -1.34 -13.63
C ASP A 83 -3.43 -0.45 -12.53
N ALA A 84 -4.32 -0.99 -11.72
CA ALA A 84 -4.86 -0.27 -10.56
C ALA A 84 -3.80 -0.04 -9.47
N LEU A 85 -2.88 -0.98 -9.25
CA LEU A 85 -1.74 -0.81 -8.33
C LEU A 85 -0.74 0.20 -8.88
N GLN A 86 -0.43 0.11 -10.18
CA GLN A 86 0.45 1.06 -10.87
C GLN A 86 -0.09 2.49 -10.80
N LEU A 87 -1.38 2.65 -11.08
CA LEU A 87 -2.06 3.92 -10.94
C LEU A 87 -1.95 4.47 -9.50
N ARG A 88 -2.18 3.62 -8.50
CA ARG A 88 -2.08 4.02 -7.09
C ARG A 88 -0.66 4.44 -6.72
N PHE A 89 0.36 3.73 -7.19
CA PHE A 89 1.75 4.10 -7.00
C PHE A 89 2.05 5.49 -7.60
N ILE A 90 1.66 5.72 -8.86
CA ILE A 90 1.86 7.00 -9.55
C ILE A 90 1.19 8.15 -8.81
N LEU A 91 -0.04 7.97 -8.34
CA LEU A 91 -0.76 8.98 -7.58
C LEU A 91 -0.09 9.29 -6.24
N ASP A 92 0.38 8.27 -5.51
CA ASP A 92 1.10 8.46 -4.26
C ASP A 92 2.45 9.16 -4.49
N TRP A 93 3.18 8.79 -5.53
CA TRP A 93 4.43 9.43 -5.91
C TRP A 93 4.22 10.90 -6.27
N ASN A 94 3.31 11.18 -7.19
CA ASN A 94 3.05 12.53 -7.68
C ASN A 94 2.54 13.47 -6.58
N SER A 95 1.86 12.94 -5.56
CA SER A 95 1.38 13.75 -4.44
C SER A 95 2.51 14.27 -3.54
N GLN A 96 3.69 13.66 -3.59
CA GLN A 96 4.82 13.97 -2.69
C GLN A 96 6.06 14.45 -3.42
N SER A 97 6.20 14.11 -4.71
CA SER A 97 7.39 14.44 -5.47
C SER A 97 7.46 15.94 -5.77
N HIS A 98 8.63 16.53 -5.50
CA HIS A 98 8.98 17.88 -5.92
C HIS A 98 9.57 17.91 -7.34
N ARG A 99 9.73 16.76 -7.97
CA ARG A 99 10.24 16.58 -9.33
C ARG A 99 9.09 16.61 -10.34
N PRO A 100 9.40 16.63 -11.66
CA PRO A 100 8.37 16.43 -12.67
C PRO A 100 7.54 15.18 -12.36
N GLN A 101 6.24 15.36 -12.31
CA GLN A 101 5.31 14.27 -12.02
C GLN A 101 5.38 13.21 -13.11
N PHE A 102 5.19 11.94 -12.73
CA PHE A 102 4.93 10.91 -13.72
C PHE A 102 3.65 11.25 -14.47
N LYS A 103 3.79 11.42 -15.78
CA LYS A 103 2.62 11.52 -16.66
C LYS A 103 2.01 10.13 -16.80
N PHE A 104 0.71 10.09 -17.08
CA PHE A 104 0.05 8.86 -17.49
C PHE A 104 0.54 8.50 -18.90
N ASP A 105 1.58 7.69 -18.96
CA ASP A 105 2.24 7.26 -20.19
C ASP A 105 2.03 5.75 -20.33
N GLN A 106 1.71 5.31 -21.54
CA GLN A 106 1.46 3.90 -21.85
C GLN A 106 2.63 2.98 -21.49
N LYS A 107 3.86 3.51 -21.44
CA LYS A 107 5.04 2.75 -21.01
C LYS A 107 4.93 2.20 -19.59
N TYR A 108 4.13 2.85 -18.72
CA TYR A 108 3.86 2.38 -17.35
C TYR A 108 2.73 1.36 -17.27
N PHE A 109 1.97 1.21 -18.35
CA PHE A 109 0.83 0.30 -18.48
C PHE A 109 1.01 -0.61 -19.70
N PRO A 110 2.10 -1.41 -19.75
CA PRO A 110 2.37 -2.26 -20.89
C PRO A 110 1.29 -3.33 -21.04
N LYS A 111 1.15 -3.86 -22.25
CA LYS A 111 0.31 -5.05 -22.49
C LYS A 111 0.76 -6.17 -21.56
N LYS A 112 -0.20 -6.82 -20.89
CA LYS A 112 0.12 -7.87 -19.95
C LYS A 112 0.54 -9.15 -20.66
N ASN A 113 1.61 -9.76 -20.16
CA ASN A 113 2.10 -11.05 -20.64
C ASN A 113 1.44 -12.17 -19.82
N GLY A 114 1.18 -13.30 -20.48
CA GLY A 114 0.62 -14.49 -19.85
C GLY A 114 -0.88 -14.64 -20.03
N ASP A 115 -1.40 -15.76 -19.53
CA ASP A 115 -2.82 -16.08 -19.61
C ASP A 115 -3.66 -15.19 -18.69
N LYS A 116 -4.88 -14.90 -19.14
CA LYS A 116 -5.85 -14.21 -18.31
C LYS A 116 -6.28 -15.14 -17.18
N GLY A 117 -6.03 -14.70 -15.95
CA GLY A 117 -6.59 -15.38 -14.79
C GLY A 117 -8.12 -15.24 -14.74
N ASN A 118 -8.76 -16.09 -13.95
CA ASN A 118 -10.19 -16.08 -13.72
C ASN A 118 -10.61 -15.42 -12.40
N THR A 119 -9.67 -14.76 -11.71
CA THR A 119 -9.93 -14.13 -10.42
C THR A 119 -10.20 -12.64 -10.63
N ALA A 120 -11.38 -12.19 -10.25
CA ALA A 120 -11.70 -10.77 -10.23
C ALA A 120 -10.96 -10.08 -9.07
N ILE A 121 -10.31 -8.93 -9.36
CA ILE A 121 -9.57 -8.14 -8.38
C ILE A 121 -10.10 -6.71 -8.39
N GLN A 122 -10.39 -6.18 -7.21
CA GLN A 122 -10.73 -4.78 -7.00
C GLN A 122 -9.71 -4.16 -6.03
N ILE A 123 -9.13 -3.04 -6.42
CA ILE A 123 -8.20 -2.28 -5.57
C ILE A 123 -8.97 -1.10 -4.97
N ALA A 124 -9.23 -1.18 -3.67
CA ALA A 124 -9.80 -0.09 -2.90
C ALA A 124 -8.70 0.67 -2.13
N SER A 125 -8.82 1.99 -2.08
CA SER A 125 -7.88 2.83 -1.33
C SER A 125 -8.65 3.77 -0.42
N SER A 126 -8.14 3.97 0.79
CA SER A 126 -8.65 4.95 1.74
C SER A 126 -7.49 5.80 2.27
N GLY A 127 -7.79 6.97 2.79
CA GLY A 127 -6.81 7.84 3.37
C GLY A 127 -7.46 9.03 4.10
N PRO A 128 -6.69 9.74 4.93
CA PRO A 128 -7.22 10.81 5.79
C PRO A 128 -7.69 12.06 5.03
N ALA A 129 -7.44 12.13 3.72
CA ALA A 129 -7.90 13.23 2.88
C ALA A 129 -9.29 12.98 2.26
N PHE A 130 -9.89 11.83 2.52
CA PHE A 130 -11.21 11.47 2.01
C PHE A 130 -12.18 11.29 3.17
N ASP A 131 -13.33 11.94 3.11
CA ASP A 131 -14.41 11.79 4.09
C ASP A 131 -15.06 10.40 4.03
N LEU A 132 -14.90 9.69 2.92
CA LEU A 132 -15.43 8.35 2.72
C LEU A 132 -14.44 7.29 3.24
N HIS A 133 -14.87 6.53 4.23
CA HIS A 133 -14.16 5.38 4.79
C HIS A 133 -14.27 4.14 3.88
N GLN A 134 -13.77 4.22 2.65
CA GLN A 134 -13.98 3.23 1.59
C GLN A 134 -13.60 1.80 2.00
N ILE A 135 -12.49 1.64 2.74
CA ILE A 135 -12.05 0.32 3.20
C ILE A 135 -13.00 -0.22 4.27
N GLU A 136 -13.45 0.61 5.20
CA GLU A 136 -14.42 0.24 6.23
C GLU A 136 -15.75 -0.18 5.61
N TYR A 137 -16.27 0.58 4.65
CA TYR A 137 -17.46 0.20 3.90
C TYR A 137 -17.27 -1.09 3.11
N GLY A 138 -16.08 -1.31 2.54
CA GLY A 138 -15.73 -2.54 1.86
C GLY A 138 -15.81 -3.74 2.79
N TYR A 139 -15.23 -3.67 3.98
CA TYR A 139 -15.33 -4.72 4.99
C TYR A 139 -16.78 -4.96 5.42
N THR A 140 -17.51 -3.91 5.73
CA THR A 140 -18.93 -4.01 6.12
C THR A 140 -19.73 -4.72 5.04
N LYS A 141 -19.57 -4.32 3.77
CA LYS A 141 -20.28 -4.96 2.65
C LYS A 141 -19.91 -6.43 2.48
N MET A 142 -18.63 -6.78 2.60
CA MET A 142 -18.19 -8.18 2.53
C MET A 142 -18.81 -9.01 3.65
N ILE A 143 -18.82 -8.50 4.88
CA ILE A 143 -19.41 -9.17 6.05
C ILE A 143 -20.91 -9.38 5.83
N MET A 144 -21.64 -8.36 5.45
CA MET A 144 -23.09 -8.44 5.20
C MET A 144 -23.45 -9.32 4.00
N SER A 145 -22.56 -9.48 3.04
CA SER A 145 -22.78 -10.30 1.83
C SER A 145 -22.48 -11.77 2.03
N ALA A 146 -21.81 -12.13 3.11
CA ALA A 146 -21.38 -13.52 3.35
C ALA A 146 -22.59 -14.45 3.54
N LYS A 147 -22.54 -15.62 2.91
CA LYS A 147 -23.64 -16.62 2.96
C LYS A 147 -23.32 -17.82 3.83
N LYS A 148 -22.03 -18.10 4.07
CA LYS A 148 -21.62 -19.29 4.81
C LYS A 148 -20.66 -18.95 5.94
N SER A 149 -19.54 -18.31 5.63
CA SER A 149 -18.50 -18.03 6.63
C SER A 149 -17.63 -16.87 6.20
N ILE A 150 -17.00 -16.22 7.17
CA ILE A 150 -16.00 -15.19 7.01
C ILE A 150 -14.79 -15.58 7.83
N TYR A 151 -13.61 -15.53 7.21
CA TYR A 151 -12.34 -15.68 7.91
C TYR A 151 -11.58 -14.36 7.79
N LEU A 152 -11.35 -13.69 8.92
CA LEU A 152 -10.68 -12.40 8.98
C LEU A 152 -9.44 -12.53 9.85
N GLN A 153 -8.28 -12.22 9.26
CA GLN A 153 -7.00 -12.24 9.97
C GLN A 153 -6.42 -10.81 9.95
N SER A 154 -6.50 -10.13 11.07
CA SER A 154 -5.92 -8.80 11.25
C SER A 154 -5.72 -8.50 12.73
N PRO A 155 -4.54 -8.01 13.15
CA PRO A 155 -4.35 -7.52 14.52
C PRO A 155 -5.00 -6.16 14.77
N TYR A 156 -5.52 -5.50 13.72
CA TYR A 156 -6.04 -4.12 13.75
C TYR A 156 -7.51 -4.03 13.31
N PHE A 157 -8.26 -5.13 13.40
CA PHE A 157 -9.67 -5.09 13.08
C PHE A 157 -10.46 -4.45 14.22
N ILE A 158 -10.85 -3.20 14.03
CA ILE A 158 -11.63 -2.42 15.00
C ILE A 158 -12.91 -1.94 14.28
N PRO A 159 -13.96 -2.75 14.24
CA PRO A 159 -15.20 -2.42 13.52
C PRO A 159 -16.14 -1.56 14.36
N CYS A 160 -15.74 -0.33 14.72
CA CYS A 160 -16.49 0.56 15.60
C CYS A 160 -17.97 0.70 15.21
N LEU A 161 -18.27 0.86 13.92
CA LEU A 161 -19.64 1.01 13.43
C LEU A 161 -20.46 -0.30 13.49
N LEU A 162 -19.82 -1.46 13.41
CA LEU A 162 -20.52 -2.76 13.50
C LEU A 162 -20.94 -3.10 14.91
N TYR A 163 -20.25 -2.58 15.93
CA TYR A 163 -20.63 -2.78 17.34
C TYR A 163 -21.74 -1.84 17.80
N THR A 164 -21.96 -0.72 17.11
CA THR A 164 -22.96 0.28 17.49
C THR A 164 -24.26 0.16 16.72
N SER A 165 -24.34 -0.74 15.72
CA SER A 165 -25.60 -1.00 15.03
C SER A 165 -26.50 -1.84 15.93
N PRO A 166 -27.70 -1.40 16.26
CA PRO A 166 -28.67 -2.23 16.96
C PRO A 166 -29.01 -3.43 16.08
N SER A 167 -28.96 -4.62 16.67
CA SER A 167 -29.36 -5.90 16.08
C SER A 167 -30.83 -5.93 15.76
#